data_8532f765f119c05b78e05dcb7c909d52
#
_entry.id   8532f765f119c05b78e05dcb7c909d52
#
_cell.length_a   1.000
_cell.length_b   1.000
_cell.length_c   1.000
_cell.angle_alpha   90.00
_cell.angle_beta   90.00
_cell.angle_gamma   90.00
#
_symmetry.space_group_name_H-M   'P 1'
#
loop_
_entity.id
_entity.type
_entity.pdbx_description
1 polymer ?
#
loop_
_entity_poly.entity_id
_entity_poly.type
_entity_poly.pdbx_seq_one_letter_code
_entity_poly.pdbx_strand_id
1 'polypeptide(L)'
;MTYGLPASVEINGNDYEIRSDYRAILDILEAINDPELTDSDRAEAVLRIFYPQFEEMPQRDYERAIDRCIWFINCGNEEERPENKPERRMDWQQDFSLIVAPVNRVLGKEIRSLDYLHWWTFIGAYQEIGDCTFAQIVNIRQKKAHGKKLDKAEQEYYKKNRHLIDFKRQYTSQEEDVISRWI
;
A
#
# COMPACT_ATOMS: atom_id res chain seq x y z
N MET A 1 -4.74 -7.36 -24.95
CA MET A 1 -5.49 -7.52 -23.69
C MET A 1 -4.99 -8.79 -23.01
N THR A 2 -4.45 -8.70 -21.81
CA THR A 2 -4.01 -9.87 -21.05
C THR A 2 -5.13 -10.28 -20.10
N TYR A 3 -5.71 -11.47 -20.32
CA TYR A 3 -6.79 -11.98 -19.47
C TYR A 3 -6.28 -12.73 -18.23
N GLY A 4 -4.99 -13.03 -18.19
CA GLY A 4 -4.34 -13.74 -17.07
C GLY A 4 -3.80 -12.80 -16.02
N LEU A 5 -3.67 -13.30 -14.79
CA LEU A 5 -2.98 -12.61 -13.72
C LEU A 5 -1.45 -12.81 -13.92
N PRO A 6 -0.65 -11.75 -14.03
CA PRO A 6 0.78 -11.87 -14.29
C PRO A 6 1.53 -12.50 -13.10
N ALA A 7 2.35 -13.50 -13.37
CA ALA A 7 3.28 -14.11 -12.43
C ALA A 7 4.75 -13.83 -12.78
N SER A 8 4.99 -13.19 -13.93
CA SER A 8 6.31 -12.74 -14.41
C SER A 8 6.18 -11.42 -15.16
N VAL A 9 7.29 -10.74 -15.34
CA VAL A 9 7.41 -9.53 -16.15
C VAL A 9 8.64 -9.63 -17.06
N GLU A 10 8.50 -9.11 -18.27
CA GLU A 10 9.62 -9.02 -19.22
C GLU A 10 10.44 -7.75 -18.97
N ILE A 11 11.76 -7.92 -18.86
CA ILE A 11 12.73 -6.83 -18.72
C ILE A 11 13.88 -7.09 -19.69
N ASN A 12 14.08 -6.24 -20.67
CA ASN A 12 15.17 -6.30 -21.65
C ASN A 12 15.28 -7.67 -22.33
N GLY A 13 14.12 -8.32 -22.65
CA GLY A 13 14.06 -9.60 -23.33
C GLY A 13 14.22 -10.83 -22.40
N ASN A 14 14.30 -10.63 -21.08
CA ASN A 14 14.32 -11.71 -20.10
C ASN A 14 13.04 -11.68 -19.27
N ASP A 15 12.47 -12.86 -19.01
CA ASP A 15 11.34 -13.02 -18.10
C ASP A 15 11.83 -13.18 -16.67
N TYR A 16 11.29 -12.35 -15.77
CA TYR A 16 11.55 -12.39 -14.33
C TYR A 16 10.28 -12.79 -13.60
N GLU A 17 10.38 -13.84 -12.78
CA GLU A 17 9.31 -14.22 -11.84
C GLU A 17 9.09 -13.11 -10.82
N ILE A 18 7.83 -12.90 -10.40
CA ILE A 18 7.46 -11.87 -9.42
C ILE A 18 6.69 -12.47 -8.24
N ARG A 19 6.85 -11.87 -7.05
CA ARG A 19 5.99 -12.16 -5.91
C ARG A 19 4.69 -11.39 -6.05
N SER A 20 3.68 -12.04 -6.60
CA SER A 20 2.38 -11.45 -6.93
C SER A 20 1.35 -11.55 -5.78
N ASP A 21 1.69 -12.14 -4.63
CA ASP A 21 0.83 -12.17 -3.44
C ASP A 21 0.64 -10.76 -2.85
N TYR A 22 -0.58 -10.45 -2.42
CA TYR A 22 -0.92 -9.13 -1.89
C TYR A 22 -0.05 -8.72 -0.68
N ARG A 23 0.41 -9.66 0.13
CA ARG A 23 1.26 -9.39 1.30
C ARG A 23 2.61 -8.83 0.88
N ALA A 24 3.24 -9.43 -0.13
CA ALA A 24 4.50 -8.92 -0.65
C ALA A 24 4.37 -7.49 -1.20
N ILE A 25 3.22 -7.16 -1.82
CA ILE A 25 2.99 -5.81 -2.30
C ILE A 25 2.72 -4.83 -1.14
N LEU A 26 2.03 -5.27 -0.09
CA LEU A 26 1.87 -4.44 1.11
C LEU A 26 3.23 -4.17 1.79
N ASP A 27 4.11 -5.17 1.86
CA ASP A 27 5.49 -5.00 2.38
C ASP A 27 6.30 -4.00 1.53
N ILE A 28 6.14 -4.03 0.19
CA ILE A 28 6.75 -3.04 -0.71
C ILE A 28 6.22 -1.63 -0.40
N LEU A 29 4.91 -1.48 -0.25
CA LEU A 29 4.29 -0.18 0.04
C LEU A 29 4.71 0.36 1.42
N GLU A 30 4.96 -0.52 2.38
CA GLU A 30 5.54 -0.16 3.68
C GLU A 30 6.98 0.33 3.52
N ALA A 31 7.84 -0.43 2.82
CA ALA A 31 9.24 -0.06 2.58
C ALA A 31 9.38 1.28 1.84
N ILE A 32 8.52 1.57 0.87
CA ILE A 32 8.51 2.86 0.15
C ILE A 32 8.23 4.04 1.10
N ASN A 33 7.40 3.83 2.12
CA ASN A 33 7.00 4.87 3.07
C ASN A 33 7.84 4.91 4.36
N ASP A 34 8.82 4.02 4.51
CA ASP A 34 9.67 3.97 5.69
C ASP A 34 10.57 5.22 5.75
N PRO A 35 10.47 6.04 6.82
CA PRO A 35 11.28 7.25 6.99
C PRO A 35 12.76 6.95 7.29
N GLU A 36 13.11 5.73 7.71
CA GLU A 36 14.49 5.36 8.04
C GLU A 36 15.32 4.98 6.80
N LEU A 37 14.64 4.58 5.71
CA LEU A 37 15.30 4.15 4.49
C LEU A 37 15.66 5.35 3.61
N THR A 38 16.88 5.33 3.06
CA THR A 38 17.27 6.23 1.96
C THR A 38 16.55 5.82 0.67
N ASP A 39 16.56 6.68 -0.34
CA ASP A 39 15.95 6.36 -1.64
C ASP A 39 16.62 5.14 -2.31
N SER A 40 17.93 4.96 -2.10
CA SER A 40 18.66 3.77 -2.58
C SER A 40 18.22 2.51 -1.85
N ASP A 41 18.08 2.58 -0.50
CA ASP A 41 17.67 1.43 0.30
C ASP A 41 16.22 1.03 0.00
N ARG A 42 15.34 2.01 -0.23
CA ARG A 42 13.96 1.77 -0.68
C ARG A 42 13.91 1.05 -2.02
N ALA A 43 14.69 1.52 -2.99
CA ALA A 43 14.76 0.89 -4.31
C ALA A 43 15.26 -0.56 -4.22
N GLU A 44 16.30 -0.81 -3.44
CA GLU A 44 16.81 -2.16 -3.19
C GLU A 44 15.78 -3.04 -2.47
N ALA A 45 15.13 -2.54 -1.42
CA ALA A 45 14.09 -3.27 -0.70
C ALA A 45 12.92 -3.67 -1.61
N VAL A 46 12.45 -2.74 -2.45
CA VAL A 46 11.40 -3.00 -3.46
C VAL A 46 11.81 -4.14 -4.39
N LEU A 47 13.02 -4.09 -4.95
CA LEU A 47 13.51 -5.12 -5.87
C LEU A 47 13.66 -6.48 -5.17
N ARG A 48 14.21 -6.53 -3.96
CA ARG A 48 14.38 -7.76 -3.17
C ARG A 48 13.04 -8.40 -2.78
N ILE A 49 12.06 -7.57 -2.43
CA ILE A 49 10.72 -8.08 -2.08
C ILE A 49 10.01 -8.56 -3.34
N PHE A 50 10.07 -7.83 -4.45
CA PHE A 50 9.29 -8.13 -5.64
C PHE A 50 9.85 -9.29 -6.46
N TYR A 51 11.18 -9.36 -6.64
CA TYR A 51 11.84 -10.35 -7.48
C TYR A 51 12.51 -11.46 -6.66
N PRO A 52 12.03 -12.72 -6.74
CA PRO A 52 12.68 -13.85 -6.04
C PRO A 52 14.15 -14.01 -6.40
N GLN A 53 14.51 -13.74 -7.66
CA GLN A 53 15.87 -13.88 -8.21
C GLN A 53 16.64 -12.55 -8.27
N PHE A 54 16.37 -11.61 -7.37
CA PHE A 54 17.02 -10.30 -7.38
C PHE A 54 18.55 -10.37 -7.40
N GLU A 55 19.15 -11.29 -6.65
CA GLU A 55 20.61 -11.45 -6.57
C GLU A 55 21.25 -11.84 -7.92
N GLU A 56 20.47 -12.41 -8.84
CA GLU A 56 20.93 -12.80 -10.17
C GLU A 56 20.67 -11.68 -11.21
N MET A 57 19.92 -10.63 -10.82
CA MET A 57 19.53 -9.56 -11.73
C MET A 57 20.71 -8.62 -12.00
N PRO A 58 21.07 -8.38 -13.27
CA PRO A 58 22.10 -7.40 -13.60
C PRO A 58 21.68 -5.97 -13.20
N GLN A 59 22.60 -5.20 -12.64
CA GLN A 59 22.33 -3.83 -12.20
C GLN A 59 21.74 -2.93 -13.31
N ARG A 60 22.11 -3.15 -14.57
CA ARG A 60 21.54 -2.44 -15.72
C ARG A 60 20.04 -2.60 -15.89
N ASP A 61 19.43 -3.64 -15.27
CA ASP A 61 18.01 -3.94 -15.37
C ASP A 61 17.20 -3.33 -14.20
N TYR A 62 17.84 -2.79 -13.16
CA TYR A 62 17.18 -2.31 -11.92
C TYR A 62 16.17 -1.20 -12.17
N GLU A 63 16.50 -0.20 -12.98
CA GLU A 63 15.58 0.91 -13.29
C GLU A 63 14.31 0.38 -13.95
N ARG A 64 14.49 -0.49 -14.95
CA ARG A 64 13.35 -1.10 -15.65
C ARG A 64 12.57 -2.06 -14.76
N ALA A 65 13.24 -2.73 -13.84
CA ALA A 65 12.60 -3.61 -12.86
C ALA A 65 11.72 -2.83 -11.89
N ILE A 66 12.14 -1.65 -11.43
CA ILE A 66 11.33 -0.75 -10.62
C ILE A 66 10.10 -0.28 -11.42
N ASP A 67 10.25 0.12 -12.68
CA ASP A 67 9.12 0.55 -13.53
C ASP A 67 8.10 -0.60 -13.67
N ARG A 68 8.58 -1.84 -13.84
CA ARG A 68 7.71 -3.03 -13.93
C ARG A 68 7.01 -3.36 -12.61
N CYS A 69 7.68 -3.14 -11.49
CA CYS A 69 7.05 -3.27 -10.17
C CYS A 69 5.93 -2.23 -9.99
N ILE A 70 6.17 -0.98 -10.34
CA ILE A 70 5.16 0.10 -10.27
C ILE A 70 3.98 -0.23 -11.19
N TRP A 71 4.24 -0.66 -12.43
CA TRP A 71 3.22 -1.12 -13.37
C TRP A 71 2.35 -2.23 -12.76
N PHE A 72 2.98 -3.22 -12.09
CA PHE A 72 2.27 -4.31 -11.45
C PHE A 72 1.41 -3.83 -10.27
N ILE A 73 1.94 -2.96 -9.41
CA ILE A 73 1.21 -2.35 -8.29
C ILE A 73 -0.03 -1.60 -8.80
N ASN A 74 0.09 -0.91 -9.93
CA ASN A 74 -1.00 -0.15 -10.58
C ASN A 74 -1.90 -1.01 -11.48
N CYS A 75 -1.90 -2.32 -11.27
CA CYS A 75 -2.77 -3.26 -12.01
C CYS A 75 -2.62 -3.20 -13.53
N GLY A 76 -1.40 -2.97 -14.01
CA GLY A 76 -1.11 -2.92 -15.45
C GLY A 76 -1.40 -1.57 -16.11
N ASN A 77 -1.78 -0.56 -15.32
CA ASN A 77 -1.97 0.80 -15.83
C ASN A 77 -0.62 1.53 -15.84
N GLU A 78 -0.30 2.14 -16.97
CA GLU A 78 0.80 3.11 -17.07
C GLU A 78 0.25 4.44 -16.57
N GLU A 79 0.42 4.75 -15.29
CA GLU A 79 0.10 6.08 -14.76
C GLU A 79 1.22 7.07 -15.12
N GLU A 80 0.83 8.20 -15.69
CA GLU A 80 1.69 9.37 -15.68
C GLU A 80 1.98 9.76 -14.23
N ARG A 81 3.26 9.97 -13.90
CA ARG A 81 3.65 10.40 -12.54
C ARG A 81 2.90 11.70 -12.23
N PRO A 82 2.05 11.74 -11.20
CA PRO A 82 1.31 12.96 -10.90
C PRO A 82 2.31 14.07 -10.57
N GLU A 83 2.11 15.25 -11.16
CA GLU A 83 2.96 16.44 -10.92
C GLU A 83 2.99 16.85 -9.43
N ASN A 84 1.93 16.51 -8.69
CA ASN A 84 1.82 16.80 -7.28
C ASN A 84 1.70 15.51 -6.47
N LYS A 85 2.38 15.45 -5.32
CA LYS A 85 2.25 14.33 -4.38
C LYS A 85 0.78 14.17 -3.97
N PRO A 86 0.16 13.01 -4.21
CA PRO A 86 -1.24 12.81 -3.86
C PRO A 86 -1.43 12.94 -2.34
N GLU A 87 -2.56 13.51 -1.95
CA GLU A 87 -2.91 13.66 -0.55
C GLU A 87 -3.08 12.29 0.11
N ARG A 88 -2.44 12.11 1.28
CA ARG A 88 -2.53 10.87 2.06
C ARG A 88 -3.95 10.68 2.58
N ARG A 89 -4.67 9.70 2.06
CA ARG A 89 -6.06 9.36 2.45
C ARG A 89 -6.15 8.12 3.31
N MET A 90 -5.15 7.27 3.23
CA MET A 90 -5.07 6.00 3.93
C MET A 90 -3.63 5.64 4.26
N ASP A 91 -3.49 4.66 5.13
CA ASP A 91 -2.23 4.04 5.49
C ASP A 91 -2.46 2.53 5.56
N TRP A 92 -1.74 1.76 4.75
CA TRP A 92 -1.96 0.32 4.67
C TRP A 92 -1.73 -0.37 6.01
N GLN A 93 -0.67 -0.03 6.73
CA GLN A 93 -0.33 -0.62 8.02
C GLN A 93 -1.38 -0.28 9.09
N GLN A 94 -1.73 1.00 9.21
CA GLN A 94 -2.71 1.44 10.20
C GLN A 94 -4.12 0.92 9.92
N ASP A 95 -4.52 0.88 8.64
CA ASP A 95 -5.90 0.67 8.22
C ASP A 95 -6.21 -0.78 7.83
N PHE A 96 -5.20 -1.65 7.69
CA PHE A 96 -5.38 -3.01 7.19
C PHE A 96 -6.46 -3.79 7.95
N SER A 97 -6.50 -3.67 9.28
CA SER A 97 -7.53 -4.33 10.10
C SER A 97 -8.97 -3.90 9.77
N LEU A 98 -9.14 -2.66 9.29
CA LEU A 98 -10.43 -2.11 8.88
C LEU A 98 -10.80 -2.52 7.44
N ILE A 99 -9.78 -2.84 6.62
CA ILE A 99 -9.92 -3.23 5.22
C ILE A 99 -10.25 -4.72 5.08
N VAL A 100 -9.70 -5.57 5.95
CA VAL A 100 -9.86 -7.03 5.87
C VAL A 100 -11.33 -7.46 5.85
N ALA A 101 -12.14 -6.97 6.77
CA ALA A 101 -13.54 -7.41 6.87
C ALA A 101 -14.38 -7.08 5.62
N PRO A 102 -14.35 -5.84 5.07
CA PRO A 102 -15.05 -5.54 3.83
C PRO A 102 -14.48 -6.30 2.61
N VAL A 103 -13.17 -6.49 2.50
CA VAL A 103 -12.57 -7.31 1.43
C VAL A 103 -13.02 -8.77 1.56
N ASN A 104 -13.04 -9.34 2.76
CA ASN A 104 -13.58 -10.68 3.01
C ASN A 104 -15.04 -10.81 2.57
N ARG A 105 -15.86 -9.77 2.79
CA ARG A 105 -17.25 -9.72 2.35
C ARG A 105 -17.34 -9.79 0.82
N VAL A 106 -16.51 -9.05 0.09
CA VAL A 106 -16.49 -9.05 -1.37
C VAL A 106 -16.04 -10.41 -1.92
N LEU A 107 -14.98 -10.98 -1.34
CA LEU A 107 -14.40 -12.25 -1.81
C LEU A 107 -15.13 -13.50 -1.27
N GLY A 108 -15.99 -13.35 -0.26
CA GLY A 108 -16.69 -14.47 0.37
C GLY A 108 -15.80 -15.41 1.19
N LYS A 109 -14.60 -14.95 1.60
CA LYS A 109 -13.61 -15.76 2.34
C LYS A 109 -12.67 -14.88 3.17
N GLU A 110 -12.07 -15.48 4.20
CA GLU A 110 -11.07 -14.84 5.05
C GLU A 110 -9.72 -14.80 4.32
N ILE A 111 -9.30 -13.60 3.87
CA ILE A 111 -8.08 -13.45 3.06
C ILE A 111 -6.80 -13.80 3.82
N ARG A 112 -6.77 -13.61 5.15
CA ARG A 112 -5.59 -13.90 5.97
C ARG A 112 -5.33 -15.39 6.14
N SER A 113 -6.36 -16.24 5.93
CA SER A 113 -6.25 -17.69 5.98
C SER A 113 -5.85 -18.33 4.65
N LEU A 114 -5.74 -17.53 3.58
CA LEU A 114 -5.34 -18.03 2.27
C LEU A 114 -3.82 -18.17 2.21
N ASP A 115 -3.33 -19.26 1.62
CA ASP A 115 -1.90 -19.44 1.34
C ASP A 115 -1.40 -18.43 0.30
N TYR A 116 -2.28 -18.04 -0.64
CA TYR A 116 -1.98 -17.10 -1.70
C TYR A 116 -3.23 -16.34 -2.14
N LEU A 117 -3.05 -15.02 -2.38
CA LEU A 117 -4.04 -14.18 -3.03
C LEU A 117 -3.32 -13.16 -3.92
N HIS A 118 -3.53 -13.24 -5.21
CA HIS A 118 -2.91 -12.33 -6.18
C HIS A 118 -3.29 -10.86 -5.90
N TRP A 119 -2.32 -9.96 -5.98
CA TRP A 119 -2.49 -8.52 -5.72
C TRP A 119 -3.65 -7.89 -6.50
N TRP A 120 -3.77 -8.19 -7.80
CA TRP A 120 -4.85 -7.63 -8.63
C TRP A 120 -6.24 -8.09 -8.19
N THR A 121 -6.36 -9.31 -7.67
CA THR A 121 -7.62 -9.81 -7.09
C THR A 121 -7.92 -9.10 -5.78
N PHE A 122 -6.90 -8.90 -4.93
CA PHE A 122 -7.05 -8.18 -3.67
C PHE A 122 -7.46 -6.73 -3.90
N ILE A 123 -6.75 -6.00 -4.78
CA ILE A 123 -7.04 -4.58 -5.03
C ILE A 123 -8.39 -4.38 -5.73
N GLY A 124 -8.77 -5.30 -6.63
CA GLY A 124 -10.11 -5.30 -7.23
C GLY A 124 -11.20 -5.45 -6.17
N ALA A 125 -11.04 -6.39 -5.24
CA ALA A 125 -11.98 -6.55 -4.13
C ALA A 125 -11.98 -5.33 -3.19
N TYR A 126 -10.81 -4.72 -2.94
CA TYR A 126 -10.69 -3.49 -2.16
C TYR A 126 -11.44 -2.31 -2.81
N GLN A 127 -11.40 -2.17 -4.11
CA GLN A 127 -12.15 -1.12 -4.83
C GLN A 127 -13.67 -1.29 -4.72
N GLU A 128 -14.16 -2.51 -4.53
CA GLU A 128 -15.58 -2.87 -4.43
C GLU A 128 -16.11 -2.96 -2.98
N ILE A 129 -15.33 -2.53 -1.98
CA ILE A 129 -15.75 -2.63 -0.56
C ILE A 129 -17.01 -1.81 -0.22
N GLY A 130 -17.36 -0.80 -1.03
CA GLY A 130 -18.55 0.03 -0.84
C GLY A 130 -18.59 0.77 0.50
N ASP A 131 -19.81 1.04 0.99
CA ASP A 131 -20.01 1.70 2.28
C ASP A 131 -19.61 0.78 3.43
N CYS A 132 -18.61 1.21 4.18
CA CYS A 132 -18.08 0.51 5.35
C CYS A 132 -17.40 1.49 6.32
N THR A 133 -17.01 1.00 7.50
CA THR A 133 -16.30 1.80 8.51
C THR A 133 -15.04 2.46 7.94
N PHE A 134 -14.27 1.73 7.16
CA PHE A 134 -13.06 2.26 6.52
C PHE A 134 -13.39 3.41 5.55
N ALA A 135 -14.40 3.24 4.69
CA ALA A 135 -14.83 4.29 3.75
C ALA A 135 -15.27 5.57 4.49
N GLN A 136 -15.97 5.43 5.63
CA GLN A 136 -16.35 6.56 6.47
C GLN A 136 -15.13 7.28 7.06
N ILE A 137 -14.11 6.53 7.51
CA ILE A 137 -12.85 7.09 8.03
C ILE A 137 -12.12 7.88 6.92
N VAL A 138 -11.99 7.30 5.73
CA VAL A 138 -11.35 7.95 4.57
C VAL A 138 -12.08 9.23 4.18
N ASN A 139 -13.43 9.23 4.16
CA ASN A 139 -14.22 10.43 3.88
C ASN A 139 -13.96 11.55 4.91
N ILE A 140 -13.91 11.23 6.20
CA ILE A 140 -13.63 12.21 7.25
C ILE A 140 -12.20 12.77 7.11
N ARG A 141 -11.20 11.90 6.85
CA ARG A 141 -9.81 12.32 6.58
C ARG A 141 -9.75 13.29 5.41
N GLN A 142 -10.41 12.95 4.30
CA GLN A 142 -10.46 13.79 3.10
C GLN A 142 -11.12 15.16 3.37
N LYS A 143 -12.24 15.19 4.09
CA LYS A 143 -12.88 16.46 4.48
C LYS A 143 -11.97 17.33 5.34
N LYS A 144 -11.27 16.71 6.32
CA LYS A 144 -10.32 17.42 7.18
C LYS A 144 -9.15 18.00 6.40
N ALA A 145 -8.56 17.22 5.51
CA ALA A 145 -7.43 17.64 4.68
C ALA A 145 -7.80 18.80 3.75
N HIS A 146 -9.01 18.80 3.19
CA HIS A 146 -9.51 19.92 2.39
C HIS A 146 -10.09 21.10 3.21
N GLY A 147 -9.98 21.09 4.54
CA GLY A 147 -10.56 22.13 5.39
C GLY A 147 -12.09 22.20 5.35
N LYS A 148 -12.76 21.15 4.86
CA LYS A 148 -14.23 21.09 4.82
C LYS A 148 -14.80 20.83 6.21
N LYS A 149 -15.92 21.49 6.53
CA LYS A 149 -16.62 21.28 7.80
C LYS A 149 -17.25 19.88 7.84
N LEU A 150 -17.04 19.17 8.94
CA LEU A 150 -17.77 17.96 9.27
C LEU A 150 -19.18 18.30 9.74
N ASP A 151 -20.17 17.50 9.37
CA ASP A 151 -21.51 17.62 9.95
C ASP A 151 -21.54 17.14 11.42
N LYS A 152 -22.69 17.26 12.10
CA LYS A 152 -22.80 16.90 13.52
C LYS A 152 -22.51 15.42 13.78
N ALA A 153 -23.00 14.53 12.93
CA ALA A 153 -22.80 13.09 13.08
C ALA A 153 -21.32 12.72 12.84
N GLU A 154 -20.70 13.29 11.82
CA GLU A 154 -19.27 13.11 11.53
C GLU A 154 -18.38 13.67 12.64
N GLN A 155 -18.75 14.80 13.25
CA GLN A 155 -18.02 15.37 14.38
C GLN A 155 -18.09 14.45 15.62
N GLU A 156 -19.26 13.91 15.93
CA GLU A 156 -19.42 12.94 17.02
C GLU A 156 -18.64 11.64 16.74
N TYR A 157 -18.74 11.14 15.50
CA TYR A 157 -17.99 9.96 15.08
C TYR A 157 -16.49 10.20 15.20
N TYR A 158 -15.98 11.33 14.73
CA TYR A 158 -14.58 11.72 14.83
C TYR A 158 -14.11 11.77 16.29
N LYS A 159 -14.88 12.40 17.18
CA LYS A 159 -14.53 12.49 18.63
C LYS A 159 -14.37 11.09 19.27
N LYS A 160 -15.25 10.16 18.92
CA LYS A 160 -15.25 8.78 19.46
C LYS A 160 -14.15 7.91 18.86
N ASN A 161 -13.80 8.14 17.59
CA ASN A 161 -12.91 7.28 16.80
C ASN A 161 -11.64 8.01 16.34
N ARG A 162 -11.22 9.04 17.06
CA ARG A 162 -10.06 9.86 16.69
C ARG A 162 -8.80 9.02 16.47
N HIS A 163 -8.58 7.99 17.29
CA HIS A 163 -7.43 7.08 17.21
C HIS A 163 -7.38 6.24 15.92
N LEU A 164 -8.53 6.04 15.26
CA LEU A 164 -8.62 5.36 13.95
C LEU A 164 -8.51 6.37 12.80
N ILE A 165 -8.99 7.60 12.99
CA ILE A 165 -9.11 8.59 11.93
C ILE A 165 -7.81 9.37 11.75
N ASP A 166 -7.22 9.86 12.82
CA ASP A 166 -5.96 10.59 12.72
C ASP A 166 -4.82 9.62 12.38
N PHE A 167 -3.96 10.02 11.44
CA PHE A 167 -2.78 9.23 11.14
C PHE A 167 -1.84 9.21 12.34
N LYS A 168 -1.35 8.03 12.66
CA LYS A 168 -0.26 7.88 13.63
C LYS A 168 0.98 8.59 13.07
N ARG A 169 1.69 9.30 13.93
CA ARG A 169 2.99 9.83 13.56
C ARG A 169 3.96 8.66 13.49
N GLN A 170 4.61 8.53 12.35
CA GLN A 170 5.76 7.64 12.24
C GLN A 170 6.95 8.38 12.81
N TYR A 171 7.58 7.78 13.80
CA TYR A 171 8.82 8.28 14.39
C TYR A 171 9.97 7.45 13.84
N THR A 172 11.10 8.07 13.61
CA THR A 172 12.36 7.34 13.37
C THR A 172 12.83 6.70 14.68
N SER A 173 13.66 5.64 14.63
CA SER A 173 14.23 5.01 15.81
C SER A 173 14.98 6.02 16.69
N GLN A 174 15.62 7.02 16.09
CA GLN A 174 16.27 8.11 16.83
C GLN A 174 15.26 8.99 17.58
N GLU A 175 14.13 9.31 16.97
CA GLU A 175 13.05 10.06 17.63
C GLU A 175 12.39 9.24 18.73
N GLU A 176 12.20 7.93 18.54
CA GLU A 176 11.66 7.03 19.58
C GLU A 176 12.62 6.91 20.78
N ASP A 177 13.91 6.80 20.54
CA ASP A 177 14.92 6.82 21.60
C ASP A 177 14.90 8.13 22.41
N VAL A 178 14.70 9.26 21.75
CA VAL A 178 14.56 10.55 22.42
C VAL A 178 13.30 10.59 23.26
N ILE A 179 12.16 10.17 22.70
CA ILE A 179 10.86 10.17 23.39
C ILE A 179 10.90 9.24 24.62
N SER A 180 11.49 8.04 24.49
CA SER A 180 11.57 7.05 25.57
C SER A 180 12.40 7.52 26.78
N ARG A 181 13.29 8.50 26.59
CA ARG A 181 14.08 9.11 27.68
C ARG A 181 13.33 10.19 28.46
N TRP A 182 12.17 10.63 27.94
CA TRP A 182 11.36 11.70 28.54
C TRP A 182 10.07 11.20 29.19
N ILE A 183 9.81 9.90 29.10
CA ILE A 183 8.68 9.21 29.74
C ILE A 183 9.20 8.26 30.82
#